data_dacb23b25b7e93baaa8b964e73ed8739
#
_entry.id   dacb23b25b7e93baaa8b964e73ed8739
#
_cell.length_a   1.000
_cell.length_b   1.000
_cell.length_c   1.000
_cell.angle_alpha   90.00
_cell.angle_beta   90.00
_cell.angle_gamma   90.00
#
_symmetry.space_group_name_H-M   'P 1'
#
loop_
_entity.id
_entity.type
_entity.pdbx_description
1 polymer ?
#
loop_
_entity_poly.entity_id
_entity_poly.type
_entity_poly.pdbx_seq_one_letter_code
_entity_poly.pdbx_strand_id
1 'polypeptide(L)'
;MNEDHYFPEIIDPNTLQPVESGQTCELVFTHLTKEGMPLLRYRTRDLTALHHDKCSCGRTLVRMDRILGRSDDMLIIRGVNVFPTQIESVILEMEEFEPHYLLIDRKSVV
;
A
#
# COMPACT_ATOMS: atom_id res chain seq x y z
N MET A 1 1.26 3.67 14.50
CA MET A 1 0.75 2.28 14.55
C MET A 1 0.93 1.76 15.97
N ASN A 2 0.10 0.84 16.43
CA ASN A 2 0.20 0.30 17.80
C ASN A 2 1.17 -0.89 17.80
N GLU A 3 2.45 -0.61 18.01
CA GLU A 3 3.54 -1.60 17.96
C GLU A 3 3.50 -2.61 19.13
N ASP A 4 2.73 -2.34 20.16
CA ASP A 4 2.43 -3.28 21.25
C ASP A 4 1.49 -4.42 20.81
N HIS A 5 0.75 -4.24 19.73
CA HIS A 5 -0.19 -5.23 19.18
C HIS A 5 0.20 -5.75 17.80
N TYR A 6 0.96 -4.96 17.03
CA TYR A 6 1.34 -5.27 15.65
C TYR A 6 2.82 -5.01 15.43
N PHE A 7 3.48 -5.93 14.75
CA PHE A 7 4.81 -5.70 14.22
C PHE A 7 4.72 -5.42 12.72
N PRO A 8 4.90 -4.15 12.29
CA PRO A 8 4.81 -3.77 10.88
C PRO A 8 6.16 -3.90 10.19
N GLU A 9 6.15 -4.34 8.94
CA GLU A 9 7.28 -4.40 8.04
C GLU A 9 6.87 -3.80 6.69
N ILE A 10 7.82 -3.19 5.98
CA ILE A 10 7.65 -2.84 4.56
C ILE A 10 8.62 -3.68 3.75
N ILE A 11 8.10 -4.38 2.75
CA ILE A 11 8.87 -5.26 1.89
C ILE A 11 8.72 -4.90 0.41
N ASP A 12 9.74 -5.18 -0.37
CA ASP A 12 9.63 -5.21 -1.83
C ASP A 12 8.81 -6.45 -2.24
N PRO A 13 7.70 -6.29 -2.99
CA PRO A 13 6.82 -7.41 -3.35
C PRO A 13 7.48 -8.45 -4.28
N ASN A 14 8.57 -8.09 -4.96
CA ASN A 14 9.28 -8.99 -5.89
C ASN A 14 10.40 -9.76 -5.19
N THR A 15 11.21 -9.06 -4.39
CA THR A 15 12.36 -9.67 -3.70
C THR A 15 12.00 -10.24 -2.33
N LEU A 16 10.87 -9.82 -1.75
CA LEU A 16 10.41 -10.15 -0.40
C LEU A 16 11.37 -9.69 0.71
N GLN A 17 12.28 -8.78 0.38
CA GLN A 17 13.22 -8.22 1.34
C GLN A 17 12.70 -6.92 1.94
N PRO A 18 13.03 -6.63 3.21
CA PRO A 18 12.71 -5.36 3.83
C PRO A 18 13.32 -4.19 3.05
N VAL A 19 12.61 -3.07 3.03
CA VAL A 19 13.09 -1.81 2.45
C VAL A 19 13.40 -0.80 3.54
N GLU A 20 14.10 0.27 3.17
CA GLU A 20 14.49 1.32 4.11
C GLU A 20 13.29 2.14 4.62
N SER A 21 13.46 2.73 5.81
CA SER A 21 12.46 3.64 6.40
C SER A 21 12.15 4.81 5.46
N GLY A 22 10.86 5.11 5.29
CA GLY A 22 10.39 6.16 4.38
C GLY A 22 10.19 5.72 2.94
N GLN A 23 10.66 4.55 2.55
CA GLN A 23 10.44 4.00 1.21
C GLN A 23 9.04 3.38 1.11
N THR A 24 8.29 3.72 0.07
CA THR A 24 6.96 3.17 -0.20
C THR A 24 7.06 1.81 -0.85
N CYS A 25 6.54 0.79 -0.16
CA CYS A 25 6.41 -0.58 -0.68
C CYS A 25 5.24 -1.30 0.02
N GLU A 26 5.20 -2.62 -0.07
CA GLU A 26 4.09 -3.42 0.46
C GLU A 26 4.15 -3.57 1.98
N LEU A 27 3.04 -3.29 2.64
CA LEU A 27 2.88 -3.48 4.07
C LEU A 27 2.67 -4.95 4.41
N VAL A 28 3.48 -5.41 5.35
CA VAL A 28 3.35 -6.71 6.01
C VAL A 28 3.21 -6.48 7.51
N PHE A 29 2.38 -7.23 8.18
CA PHE A 29 2.32 -7.17 9.64
C PHE A 29 2.16 -8.54 10.29
N THR A 30 2.63 -8.62 11.53
CA THR A 30 2.46 -9.76 12.43
C THR A 30 1.64 -9.32 13.63
N HIS A 31 0.65 -10.12 14.02
CA HIS A 31 -0.05 -9.93 15.28
C HIS A 31 0.82 -10.38 16.46
N LEU A 32 0.90 -9.56 17.51
CA LEU A 32 1.67 -9.88 18.72
C LEU A 32 0.79 -10.39 19.85
N THR A 33 -0.45 -9.91 19.97
CA THR A 33 -1.32 -10.17 21.13
C THR A 33 -2.65 -10.84 20.77
N LYS A 34 -2.94 -11.00 19.47
CA LYS A 34 -4.21 -11.58 19.04
C LYS A 34 -4.20 -13.10 19.22
N GLU A 35 -5.14 -13.63 20.02
CA GLU A 35 -5.27 -15.06 20.28
C GLU A 35 -6.14 -15.77 19.21
N GLY A 36 -7.25 -15.13 18.78
CA GLY A 36 -8.11 -15.64 17.72
C GLY A 36 -7.59 -15.28 16.34
N MET A 37 -7.24 -16.28 15.52
CA MET A 37 -6.69 -16.13 14.17
C MET A 37 -5.47 -15.19 14.12
N PRO A 38 -4.37 -15.47 14.84
CA PRO A 38 -3.16 -14.67 14.74
C PRO A 38 -2.56 -14.80 13.34
N LEU A 39 -2.13 -13.68 12.77
CA LEU A 39 -1.47 -13.63 11.48
C LEU A 39 0.03 -13.39 11.68
N LEU A 40 0.86 -14.21 11.05
CA LEU A 40 2.31 -14.09 11.02
C LEU A 40 2.74 -13.63 9.64
N ARG A 41 3.45 -12.48 9.58
CA ARG A 41 3.95 -11.87 8.35
C ARG A 41 2.90 -11.83 7.23
N TYR A 42 1.73 -11.34 7.58
CA TYR A 42 0.60 -11.23 6.65
C TYR A 42 0.85 -10.12 5.62
N ARG A 43 0.86 -10.48 4.36
CA ARG A 43 0.98 -9.55 3.23
C ARG A 43 -0.36 -8.90 2.96
N THR A 44 -0.46 -7.59 3.22
CA THR A 44 -1.73 -6.86 3.01
C THR A 44 -1.99 -6.51 1.55
N ARG A 45 -0.93 -6.47 0.74
CA ARG A 45 -0.90 -5.93 -0.64
C ARG A 45 -1.08 -4.42 -0.71
N ASP A 46 -1.20 -3.74 0.41
CA ASP A 46 -1.32 -2.29 0.46
C ASP A 46 0.06 -1.63 0.37
N LEU A 47 0.15 -0.54 -0.40
CA LEU A 47 1.37 0.22 -0.59
C LEU A 47 1.39 1.42 0.35
N THR A 48 2.38 1.48 1.21
CA THR A 48 2.60 2.55 2.18
C THR A 48 4.08 2.65 2.55
N ALA A 49 4.43 3.63 3.37
CA ALA A 49 5.75 3.76 3.97
C ALA A 49 5.66 3.79 5.49
N LEU A 50 6.69 3.32 6.16
CA LEU A 50 6.86 3.41 7.62
C LEU A 50 7.97 4.39 7.97
N HIS A 51 7.73 5.20 9.00
CA HIS A 51 8.66 6.17 9.53
C HIS A 51 8.96 5.84 10.99
N HIS A 52 10.23 5.57 11.29
CA HIS A 52 10.70 5.19 12.62
C HIS A 52 11.29 6.36 13.42
N ASP A 53 11.43 7.53 12.78
CA ASP A 53 11.89 8.75 13.41
C ASP A 53 10.87 9.29 14.42
N LYS A 54 11.36 10.03 15.41
CA LYS A 54 10.50 10.63 16.44
C LYS A 54 9.54 11.65 15.84
N CYS A 55 8.26 11.54 16.19
CA CYS A 55 7.26 12.52 15.79
C CYS A 55 7.48 13.86 16.50
N SER A 56 7.17 14.97 15.82
CA SER A 56 7.20 16.32 16.41
C SER A 56 6.31 16.46 17.67
N CYS A 57 5.27 15.63 17.81
CA CYS A 57 4.43 15.57 19.01
C CYS A 57 5.06 14.83 20.20
N GLY A 58 6.27 14.27 20.03
CA GLY A 58 7.01 13.53 21.05
C GLY A 58 6.76 12.03 21.10
N ARG A 59 5.81 11.50 20.33
CA ARG A 59 5.55 10.06 20.26
C ARG A 59 6.69 9.33 19.52
N THR A 60 6.99 8.13 19.98
CA THR A 60 8.07 7.29 19.45
C THR A 60 7.55 6.08 18.65
N LEU A 61 6.24 5.86 18.61
CA LEU A 61 5.63 4.80 17.84
C LEU A 61 5.85 4.99 16.35
N VAL A 62 6.04 3.88 15.61
CA VAL A 62 6.14 3.89 14.16
C VAL A 62 4.91 4.54 13.53
N ARG A 63 5.15 5.46 12.62
CA ARG A 63 4.12 6.13 11.84
C ARG A 63 4.02 5.48 10.47
N MET A 64 2.81 5.38 9.99
CA MET A 64 2.49 4.86 8.66
C MET A 64 1.88 5.98 7.83
N ASP A 65 2.29 6.10 6.59
CA ASP A 65 1.67 7.00 5.63
C ASP A 65 0.27 6.52 5.23
N ARG A 66 -0.45 7.35 4.51
CA ARG A 66 -1.69 6.92 3.87
C ARG A 66 -1.40 5.78 2.89
N ILE A 67 -2.32 4.83 2.81
CA ILE A 67 -2.27 3.79 1.79
C ILE A 67 -2.46 4.47 0.42
N LEU A 68 -1.50 4.26 -0.47
CA LEU A 68 -1.47 4.86 -1.80
C LEU A 68 -2.21 4.00 -2.85
N GLY A 69 -2.39 2.73 -2.57
CA GLY A 69 -3.02 1.77 -3.46
C GLY A 69 -2.66 0.35 -3.05
N ARG A 70 -2.99 -0.60 -3.92
CA ARG A 70 -2.67 -2.02 -3.72
C ARG A 70 -1.70 -2.51 -4.79
N SER A 71 -0.77 -3.37 -4.40
CA SER A 71 0.21 -3.95 -5.32
C SER A 71 -0.42 -4.92 -6.33
N ASP A 72 -1.56 -5.53 -5.98
CA ASP A 72 -2.32 -6.46 -6.82
C ASP A 72 -3.34 -5.76 -7.75
N ASP A 73 -3.63 -4.48 -7.54
CA ASP A 73 -4.50 -3.68 -8.42
C ASP A 73 -3.71 -2.95 -9.52
N MET A 74 -2.39 -3.07 -9.52
CA MET A 74 -1.53 -2.44 -10.51
C MET A 74 -1.72 -3.07 -11.89
N LEU A 75 -2.04 -2.25 -12.88
CA LEU A 75 -2.10 -2.64 -14.29
C LEU A 75 -0.77 -2.31 -14.97
N ILE A 76 -0.25 -3.23 -15.76
CA ILE A 76 0.91 -2.99 -16.62
C ILE A 76 0.41 -2.80 -18.04
N ILE A 77 0.40 -1.54 -18.50
CA ILE A 77 -0.06 -1.17 -19.84
C ILE A 77 1.14 -0.72 -20.66
N ARG A 78 1.52 -1.51 -21.66
CA ARG A 78 2.68 -1.26 -22.54
C ARG A 78 3.97 -0.96 -21.76
N GLY A 79 4.21 -1.72 -20.68
CA GLY A 79 5.39 -1.54 -19.82
C GLY A 79 5.30 -0.39 -18.81
N VAL A 80 4.19 0.31 -18.73
CA VAL A 80 3.95 1.37 -17.74
C VAL A 80 3.05 0.84 -16.64
N ASN A 81 3.47 1.04 -15.39
CA ASN A 81 2.68 0.70 -14.21
C ASN A 81 1.61 1.76 -13.99
N VAL A 82 0.35 1.35 -14.00
CA VAL A 82 -0.81 2.23 -13.81
C VAL A 82 -1.64 1.69 -12.65
N PHE A 83 -1.92 2.54 -11.68
CA PHE A 83 -2.84 2.22 -10.60
C PHE A 83 -4.23 2.79 -10.89
N PRO A 84 -5.31 2.01 -10.69
CA PRO A 84 -6.69 2.49 -10.86
C PRO A 84 -6.97 3.80 -10.11
N THR A 85 -6.40 3.95 -8.91
CA THR A 85 -6.53 5.17 -8.08
C THR A 85 -5.96 6.42 -8.75
N GLN A 86 -4.95 6.31 -9.62
CA GLN A 86 -4.42 7.43 -10.39
C GLN A 86 -5.42 7.91 -11.45
N ILE A 87 -6.09 6.97 -12.10
CA ILE A 87 -7.13 7.27 -13.09
C ILE A 87 -8.35 7.87 -12.38
N GLU A 88 -8.74 7.30 -11.24
CA GLU A 88 -9.86 7.79 -10.43
C GLU A 88 -9.64 9.24 -10.00
N SER A 89 -8.44 9.60 -9.52
CA SER A 89 -8.15 10.97 -9.10
C SER A 89 -8.33 11.98 -10.23
N VAL A 90 -7.93 11.62 -11.46
CA VAL A 90 -8.11 12.49 -12.64
C VAL A 90 -9.59 12.61 -13.01
N ILE A 91 -10.36 11.53 -12.96
CA ILE A 91 -11.80 11.53 -13.26
C ILE A 91 -12.56 12.39 -12.24
N LEU A 92 -12.22 12.29 -10.96
CA LEU A 92 -12.85 13.06 -9.89
C LEU A 92 -12.54 14.57 -9.93
N GLU A 93 -11.45 14.97 -10.58
CA GLU A 93 -11.15 16.38 -10.85
C GLU A 93 -12.04 16.99 -11.94
N MET A 94 -12.70 16.14 -12.74
CA MET A 94 -13.60 16.57 -13.80
C MET A 94 -15.03 16.59 -13.29
N GLU A 95 -15.61 17.76 -13.09
CA GLU A 95 -16.98 17.94 -12.57
C GLU A 95 -18.07 17.33 -13.49
N GLU A 96 -17.71 16.99 -14.73
CA GLU A 96 -18.64 16.49 -15.75
C GLU A 96 -18.85 14.95 -15.67
N PHE A 97 -18.06 14.24 -14.86
CA PHE A 97 -18.11 12.78 -14.77
C PHE A 97 -18.62 12.30 -13.40
N GLU A 98 -19.46 11.27 -13.43
CA GLU A 98 -19.83 10.55 -12.21
C GLU A 98 -18.69 9.63 -11.74
N PRO A 99 -18.58 9.34 -10.42
CA PRO A 99 -17.49 8.55 -9.85
C PRO A 99 -17.60 7.04 -10.16
N HIS A 100 -18.38 6.66 -11.16
CA HIS A 100 -18.54 5.28 -11.59
C HIS A 100 -17.85 5.07 -12.93
N TYR A 101 -16.81 4.22 -12.94
CA TYR A 101 -16.06 3.91 -14.14
C TYR A 101 -15.67 2.43 -14.19
N LEU A 102 -15.38 1.94 -15.38
CA LEU A 102 -14.86 0.59 -15.61
C LEU A 102 -13.60 0.70 -16.45
N LEU A 103 -12.50 0.12 -15.95
CA LEU A 103 -11.26 0.00 -16.70
C LEU A 103 -11.29 -1.30 -17.53
N ILE A 104 -11.20 -1.16 -18.84
CA ILE A 104 -11.13 -2.29 -19.75
C ILE A 104 -9.71 -2.34 -20.33
N ASP A 105 -8.90 -3.26 -19.84
CA ASP A 105 -7.60 -3.58 -20.45
C ASP A 105 -7.82 -4.54 -21.63
N ARG A 106 -7.66 -4.01 -22.84
CA ARG A 106 -7.59 -4.84 -24.03
C ARG A 106 -6.14 -5.23 -24.24
N LYS A 107 -5.76 -6.42 -23.81
CA LYS A 107 -4.49 -7.02 -24.22
C LYS A 107 -4.44 -6.98 -25.75
N SER A 108 -3.57 -6.14 -26.29
CA SER A 108 -3.25 -6.19 -27.71
C SER A 108 -2.64 -7.58 -27.98
N VAL A 109 -3.44 -8.46 -28.55
CA VAL A 109 -2.93 -9.66 -29.18
C VAL A 109 -2.15 -9.16 -30.40
N VAL A 110 -0.85 -9.24 -30.27
CA VAL A 110 0.05 -9.05 -31.43
C VAL A 110 0.01 -10.33 -32.25
#